data_729b2135dc7a1691d508c8a24790852f
#
_entry.id   729b2135dc7a1691d508c8a24790852f
#
_cell.length_a   1.000
_cell.length_b   1.000
_cell.length_c   1.000
_cell.angle_alpha   90.00
_cell.angle_beta   90.00
_cell.angle_gamma   90.00
#
_symmetry.space_group_name_H-M   'P 1'
#
loop_
_entity.id
_entity.type
_entity.pdbx_description
1 polymer ?
#
loop_
_entity_poly.entity_id
_entity_poly.type
_entity_poly.pdbx_seq_one_letter_code
_entity_poly.pdbx_strand_id
1 'polypeptide(L)'
;MAINGLVSLGFFFLGWYAAPYPWLIPPLITAMTFTTVWVWHALMVGPPGPTNTVFAGAYGTYMASTHSSSLETIVSINSLAFLFAALTSIALIAWHPNSPAREAIASAEAAVAKYEASFDKPQYERGPQRSAAYSAVNEAWYTLRSAHTANERPHTAASRQLHSRLRRLHRRLVLGLQSESFPAQNQATGSHFLRTPLGRPRPSYLLRRAFHKGSRPWLTAVRALIAVLLATSSMFFSYRTYFLGGA
;
A
#
# COMPACT_ATOMS: atom_id res chain seq x y z
N MET A 1 -3.85 -6.20 7.03
CA MET A 1 -5.15 -5.64 7.46
C MET A 1 -5.19 -5.32 8.97
N ALA A 2 -4.80 -6.21 9.90
CA ALA A 2 -4.85 -5.95 11.33
C ALA A 2 -4.14 -4.68 11.80
N ILE A 3 -2.92 -4.43 11.33
CA ILE A 3 -2.14 -3.23 11.68
C ILE A 3 -2.87 -1.95 11.25
N ASN A 4 -3.48 -1.95 10.05
CA ASN A 4 -4.24 -0.79 9.56
C ASN A 4 -5.45 -0.49 10.45
N GLY A 5 -6.18 -1.51 10.87
CA GLY A 5 -7.30 -1.37 11.79
C GLY A 5 -6.89 -0.82 13.15
N LEU A 6 -5.78 -1.32 13.72
CA LEU A 6 -5.26 -0.81 15.00
C LEU A 6 -4.82 0.65 14.90
N VAL A 7 -4.15 1.03 13.81
CA VAL A 7 -3.75 2.43 13.58
C VAL A 7 -4.97 3.32 13.39
N SER A 8 -5.98 2.87 12.64
CA SER A 8 -7.24 3.61 12.45
C SER A 8 -7.99 3.80 13.78
N LEU A 9 -8.04 2.77 14.62
CA LEU A 9 -8.64 2.86 15.95
C LEU A 9 -7.87 3.86 16.84
N GLY A 10 -6.55 3.80 16.83
CA GLY A 10 -5.70 4.77 17.55
C GLY A 10 -5.94 6.21 17.10
N PHE A 11 -6.08 6.44 15.80
CA PHE A 11 -6.39 7.76 15.24
C PHE A 11 -7.80 8.22 15.58
N PHE A 12 -8.77 7.31 15.61
CA PHE A 12 -10.12 7.60 16.08
C PHE A 12 -10.09 8.14 17.52
N PHE A 13 -9.39 7.46 18.44
CA PHE A 13 -9.26 7.91 19.82
C PHE A 13 -8.54 9.26 19.93
N LEU A 14 -7.45 9.46 19.17
CA LEU A 14 -6.76 10.74 19.16
C LEU A 14 -7.68 11.88 18.70
N GLY A 15 -8.50 11.65 17.67
CA GLY A 15 -9.50 12.61 17.21
C GLY A 15 -10.58 12.86 18.27
N TRP A 16 -11.07 11.82 18.92
CA TRP A 16 -12.04 11.93 19.99
C TRP A 16 -11.56 12.79 21.15
N TYR A 17 -10.34 12.54 21.65
CA TYR A 17 -9.77 13.29 22.76
C TYR A 17 -9.35 14.72 22.37
N ALA A 18 -9.10 15.00 21.11
CA ALA A 18 -8.78 16.34 20.62
C ALA A 18 -10.03 17.21 20.41
N ALA A 19 -11.22 16.62 20.30
CA ALA A 19 -12.45 17.34 20.02
C ALA A 19 -12.78 18.50 20.97
N PRO A 20 -12.51 18.43 22.31
CA PRO A 20 -12.72 19.56 23.23
C PRO A 20 -11.80 20.76 22.95
N TYR A 21 -10.75 20.57 22.15
CA TYR A 21 -9.73 21.58 21.86
C TYR A 21 -9.71 21.93 20.36
N PRO A 22 -10.60 22.80 19.85
CA PRO A 22 -10.73 23.05 18.40
C PRO A 22 -9.42 23.50 17.72
N TRP A 23 -8.56 24.21 18.45
CA TRP A 23 -7.25 24.65 17.95
C TRP A 23 -6.25 23.50 17.73
N LEU A 24 -6.46 22.35 18.40
CA LEU A 24 -5.60 21.18 18.27
C LEU A 24 -5.97 20.30 17.06
N ILE A 25 -7.21 20.41 16.56
CA ILE A 25 -7.73 19.56 15.48
C ILE A 25 -6.93 19.71 14.17
N PRO A 26 -6.69 20.95 13.65
CA PRO A 26 -5.94 21.11 12.40
C PRO A 26 -4.51 20.56 12.45
N PRO A 27 -3.68 20.87 13.46
CA PRO A 27 -2.33 20.32 13.52
C PRO A 27 -2.33 18.80 13.73
N LEU A 28 -3.29 18.26 14.47
CA LEU A 28 -3.41 16.82 14.69
C LEU A 28 -3.73 16.07 13.40
N ILE A 29 -4.77 16.49 12.65
CA ILE A 29 -5.13 15.87 11.37
C ILE A 29 -3.98 15.98 10.37
N THR A 30 -3.27 17.12 10.36
CA THR A 30 -2.10 17.35 9.52
C THR A 30 -0.98 16.36 9.85
N ALA A 31 -0.65 16.22 11.15
CA ALA A 31 0.37 15.27 11.61
C ALA A 31 0.01 13.81 11.31
N MET A 32 -1.25 13.44 11.53
CA MET A 32 -1.78 12.11 11.19
C MET A 32 -1.65 11.84 9.69
N THR A 33 -2.04 12.79 8.85
CA THR A 33 -1.96 12.65 7.38
C THR A 33 -0.52 12.49 6.94
N PHE A 34 0.37 13.35 7.39
CA PHE A 34 1.79 13.27 7.06
C PHE A 34 2.38 11.92 7.43
N THR A 35 2.22 11.53 8.70
CA THR A 35 2.80 10.28 9.24
C THR A 35 2.25 9.06 8.51
N THR A 36 0.94 9.02 8.27
CA THR A 36 0.30 7.88 7.63
C THR A 36 0.72 7.77 6.17
N VAL A 37 0.67 8.86 5.41
CA VAL A 37 1.08 8.87 3.99
C VAL A 37 2.55 8.47 3.88
N TRP A 38 3.41 9.02 4.73
CA TRP A 38 4.83 8.70 4.73
C TRP A 38 5.09 7.22 5.04
N VAL A 39 4.52 6.68 6.12
CA VAL A 39 4.72 5.27 6.53
C VAL A 39 4.18 4.31 5.49
N TRP A 40 2.96 4.55 4.96
CA TRP A 40 2.34 3.67 3.96
C TRP A 40 3.15 3.61 2.67
N HIS A 41 3.63 4.75 2.18
CA HIS A 41 4.48 4.79 0.99
C HIS A 41 5.87 4.23 1.25
N ALA A 42 6.43 4.45 2.45
CA ALA A 42 7.72 3.89 2.85
C ALA A 42 7.68 2.36 2.91
N LEU A 43 6.62 1.81 3.49
CA LEU A 43 6.43 0.37 3.63
C LEU A 43 5.83 -0.30 2.40
N MET A 44 5.51 0.47 1.34
CA MET A 44 4.84 -0.03 0.13
C MET A 44 3.57 -0.84 0.49
N VAL A 45 2.79 -0.35 1.43
CA VAL A 45 1.52 -0.98 1.82
C VAL A 45 0.50 -0.70 0.72
N GLY A 46 -0.10 -1.78 0.19
CA GLY A 46 -1.15 -1.69 -0.82
C GLY A 46 -2.48 -1.11 -0.29
N PRO A 47 -3.51 -1.05 -1.16
CA PRO A 47 -4.84 -0.61 -0.74
C PRO A 47 -5.36 -1.45 0.45
N PRO A 48 -6.20 -0.85 1.35
CA PRO A 48 -6.93 0.40 1.19
C PRO A 48 -6.17 1.66 1.57
N GLY A 49 -5.04 1.99 1.31
CA GLY A 49 -4.29 3.23 1.42
C GLY A 49 -4.39 4.00 2.76
N PRO A 50 -3.65 5.09 2.89
CA PRO A 50 -3.59 5.89 4.12
C PRO A 50 -4.89 6.66 4.43
N THR A 51 -5.74 6.88 3.43
CA THR A 51 -6.92 7.74 3.49
C THR A 51 -7.91 7.28 4.58
N ASN A 52 -8.22 5.98 4.64
CA ASN A 52 -9.16 5.45 5.63
C ASN A 52 -8.70 5.69 7.07
N THR A 53 -7.39 5.64 7.31
CA THR A 53 -6.80 5.84 8.64
C THR A 53 -6.95 7.31 9.09
N VAL A 54 -6.76 8.25 8.18
CA VAL A 54 -6.95 9.69 8.44
C VAL A 54 -8.42 10.02 8.65
N PHE A 55 -9.31 9.44 7.85
CA PHE A 55 -10.76 9.59 8.03
C PHE A 55 -11.23 9.06 9.38
N ALA A 56 -10.65 7.99 9.91
CA ALA A 56 -11.00 7.50 11.24
C ALA A 56 -10.72 8.57 12.33
N GLY A 57 -9.61 9.31 12.24
CA GLY A 57 -9.31 10.41 13.14
C GLY A 57 -10.31 11.58 13.02
N ALA A 58 -10.59 12.01 11.80
CA ALA A 58 -11.59 13.06 11.54
C ALA A 58 -12.99 12.65 12.01
N TYR A 59 -13.37 11.39 11.79
CA TYR A 59 -14.64 10.84 12.27
C TYR A 59 -14.72 10.81 13.80
N GLY A 60 -13.63 10.46 14.49
CA GLY A 60 -13.56 10.51 15.95
C GLY A 60 -13.81 11.91 16.48
N THR A 61 -13.19 12.92 15.87
CA THR A 61 -13.41 14.34 16.21
C THR A 61 -14.87 14.75 16.00
N TYR A 62 -15.46 14.40 14.86
CA TYR A 62 -16.84 14.72 14.53
C TYR A 62 -17.81 14.09 15.52
N MET A 63 -17.67 12.80 15.82
CA MET A 63 -18.55 12.09 16.76
C MET A 63 -18.47 12.65 18.18
N ALA A 64 -17.29 13.02 18.64
CA ALA A 64 -17.12 13.65 19.95
C ALA A 64 -17.75 15.04 20.00
N SER A 65 -17.65 15.84 18.94
CA SER A 65 -18.19 17.22 18.90
C SER A 65 -19.72 17.24 18.82
N THR A 66 -20.33 16.25 18.18
CA THR A 66 -21.79 16.16 18.01
C THR A 66 -22.51 15.51 19.21
N HIS A 67 -21.79 14.93 20.15
CA HIS A 67 -22.34 14.20 21.29
C HIS A 67 -23.39 13.13 20.89
N SER A 68 -23.32 12.66 19.62
CA SER A 68 -24.35 11.83 19.02
C SER A 68 -24.39 10.39 19.56
N SER A 69 -23.32 9.95 20.22
CA SER A 69 -23.24 8.60 20.79
C SER A 69 -22.20 8.54 21.91
N SER A 70 -22.35 7.63 22.84
CA SER A 70 -21.32 7.40 23.86
C SER A 70 -20.07 6.76 23.24
N LEU A 71 -18.90 7.10 23.78
CA LEU A 71 -17.64 6.52 23.36
C LEU A 71 -17.67 4.99 23.42
N GLU A 72 -18.28 4.45 24.48
CA GLU A 72 -18.44 3.02 24.70
C GLU A 72 -19.21 2.33 23.56
N THR A 73 -20.33 2.90 23.13
CA THR A 73 -21.12 2.39 22.02
C THR A 73 -20.34 2.37 20.73
N ILE A 74 -19.65 3.47 20.42
CA ILE A 74 -18.85 3.58 19.17
C ILE A 74 -17.70 2.59 19.17
N VAL A 75 -16.97 2.49 20.29
CA VAL A 75 -15.86 1.55 20.44
C VAL A 75 -16.34 0.10 20.33
N SER A 76 -17.45 -0.23 20.95
CA SER A 76 -18.03 -1.58 20.89
C SER A 76 -18.42 -1.97 19.47
N ILE A 77 -19.11 -1.10 18.73
CA ILE A 77 -19.51 -1.36 17.35
C ILE A 77 -18.28 -1.50 16.43
N ASN A 78 -17.31 -0.58 16.53
CA ASN A 78 -16.11 -0.65 15.72
C ASN A 78 -15.25 -1.87 16.05
N SER A 79 -15.13 -2.23 17.33
CA SER A 79 -14.39 -3.43 17.76
C SER A 79 -15.06 -4.71 17.25
N LEU A 80 -16.39 -4.79 17.30
CA LEU A 80 -17.14 -5.91 16.76
C LEU A 80 -16.98 -6.03 15.24
N ALA A 81 -17.10 -4.93 14.52
CA ALA A 81 -16.89 -4.89 13.07
C ALA A 81 -15.44 -5.30 12.70
N PHE A 82 -14.45 -4.82 13.45
CA PHE A 82 -13.06 -5.18 13.26
C PHE A 82 -12.81 -6.67 13.55
N LEU A 83 -13.37 -7.19 14.65
CA LEU A 83 -13.27 -8.61 15.00
C LEU A 83 -13.88 -9.49 13.90
N PHE A 84 -15.06 -9.12 13.39
CA PHE A 84 -15.72 -9.83 12.30
C PHE A 84 -14.88 -9.81 11.02
N ALA A 85 -14.34 -8.65 10.64
CA ALA A 85 -13.46 -8.53 9.48
C ALA A 85 -12.14 -9.31 9.65
N ALA A 86 -11.59 -9.37 10.86
CA ALA A 86 -10.41 -10.17 11.15
C ALA A 86 -10.71 -11.68 11.07
N LEU A 87 -11.81 -12.13 11.66
CA LEU A 87 -12.24 -13.53 11.63
C LEU A 87 -12.52 -14.00 10.19
N THR A 88 -13.24 -13.21 9.40
CA THR A 88 -13.50 -13.54 7.99
C THR A 88 -12.22 -13.60 7.19
N SER A 89 -11.28 -12.68 7.41
CA SER A 89 -9.98 -12.68 6.73
C SER A 89 -9.15 -13.92 7.10
N ILE A 90 -9.12 -14.29 8.38
CA ILE A 90 -8.42 -15.50 8.87
C ILE A 90 -9.08 -16.76 8.30
N ALA A 91 -10.42 -16.83 8.30
CA ALA A 91 -11.15 -17.95 7.74
C ALA A 91 -10.86 -18.15 6.24
N LEU A 92 -10.86 -17.06 5.46
CA LEU A 92 -10.53 -17.10 4.03
C LEU A 92 -9.08 -17.55 3.79
N ILE A 93 -8.13 -17.07 4.58
CA ILE A 93 -6.72 -17.48 4.47
C ILE A 93 -6.55 -18.95 4.88
N ALA A 94 -7.23 -19.38 5.95
CA ALA A 94 -7.18 -20.77 6.41
C ALA A 94 -7.80 -21.74 5.38
N TRP A 95 -8.87 -21.31 4.73
CA TRP A 95 -9.55 -22.14 3.73
C TRP A 95 -8.78 -22.21 2.40
N HIS A 96 -8.10 -21.13 2.01
CA HIS A 96 -7.35 -21.04 0.76
C HIS A 96 -5.94 -20.44 0.97
N PRO A 97 -5.04 -21.13 1.67
CA PRO A 97 -3.75 -20.55 2.10
C PRO A 97 -2.85 -20.12 0.92
N ASN A 98 -3.03 -20.71 -0.26
CA ASN A 98 -2.26 -20.38 -1.46
C ASN A 98 -3.01 -19.44 -2.44
N SER A 99 -4.20 -18.94 -2.08
CA SER A 99 -5.01 -18.09 -2.97
C SER A 99 -4.27 -16.83 -3.41
N PRO A 100 -3.64 -16.04 -2.51
CA PRO A 100 -2.93 -14.83 -2.90
C PRO A 100 -1.77 -15.10 -3.85
N ALA A 101 -1.03 -16.21 -3.63
CA ALA A 101 0.08 -16.58 -4.49
C ALA A 101 -0.39 -17.06 -5.86
N ARG A 102 -1.50 -17.81 -5.92
CA ARG A 102 -2.10 -18.24 -7.19
C ARG A 102 -2.59 -17.06 -8.02
N GLU A 103 -3.27 -16.14 -7.38
CA GLU A 103 -3.81 -14.92 -8.01
C GLU A 103 -2.68 -14.03 -8.54
N ALA A 104 -1.64 -13.79 -7.74
CA ALA A 104 -0.47 -13.03 -8.17
C ALA A 104 0.24 -13.68 -9.37
N ILE A 105 0.36 -15.02 -9.40
CA ILE A 105 0.96 -15.73 -10.52
C ILE A 105 0.05 -15.67 -11.75
N ALA A 106 -1.26 -15.81 -11.60
CA ALA A 106 -2.21 -15.69 -12.72
C ALA A 106 -2.19 -14.28 -13.33
N SER A 107 -2.14 -13.25 -12.49
CA SER A 107 -1.97 -11.85 -12.93
C SER A 107 -0.66 -11.65 -13.68
N ALA A 108 0.44 -12.22 -13.18
CA ALA A 108 1.74 -12.15 -13.84
C ALA A 108 1.74 -12.90 -15.20
N GLU A 109 1.07 -14.06 -15.28
CA GLU A 109 0.92 -14.79 -16.55
C GLU A 109 0.15 -13.98 -17.59
N ALA A 110 -0.96 -13.35 -17.17
CA ALA A 110 -1.74 -12.47 -18.06
C ALA A 110 -0.93 -11.27 -18.54
N ALA A 111 -0.16 -10.63 -17.64
CA ALA A 111 0.69 -9.50 -17.99
C ALA A 111 1.83 -9.89 -18.96
N VAL A 112 2.48 -11.04 -18.73
CA VAL A 112 3.55 -11.55 -19.64
C VAL A 112 2.96 -11.92 -21.00
N ALA A 113 1.81 -12.60 -21.04
CA ALA A 113 1.13 -12.93 -22.29
C ALA A 113 0.75 -11.66 -23.10
N LYS A 114 0.27 -10.63 -22.42
CA LYS A 114 -0.02 -9.33 -23.04
C LYS A 114 1.23 -8.65 -23.59
N TYR A 115 2.35 -8.75 -22.88
CA TYR A 115 3.65 -8.25 -23.37
C TYR A 115 4.13 -9.03 -24.60
N GLU A 116 4.08 -10.37 -24.57
CA GLU A 116 4.43 -11.21 -25.72
C GLU A 116 3.55 -10.91 -26.94
N ALA A 117 2.25 -10.73 -26.75
CA ALA A 117 1.32 -10.33 -27.82
C ALA A 117 1.57 -8.92 -28.37
N SER A 118 2.46 -8.16 -27.77
CA SER A 118 2.82 -6.81 -28.22
C SER A 118 4.10 -6.76 -29.06
N PHE A 119 4.76 -7.89 -29.33
CA PHE A 119 6.03 -7.91 -30.06
C PHE A 119 5.93 -7.39 -31.50
N ASP A 120 4.76 -7.50 -32.11
CA ASP A 120 4.51 -6.94 -33.46
C ASP A 120 4.23 -5.42 -33.43
N LYS A 121 4.12 -4.82 -32.23
CA LYS A 121 3.81 -3.39 -32.08
C LYS A 121 5.09 -2.54 -32.01
N PRO A 122 4.97 -1.23 -32.31
CA PRO A 122 6.09 -0.29 -32.17
C PRO A 122 6.62 -0.24 -30.72
N GLN A 123 7.90 0.07 -30.57
CA GLN A 123 8.58 0.05 -29.27
C GLN A 123 7.93 0.94 -28.20
N TYR A 124 7.37 2.09 -28.60
CA TYR A 124 6.71 3.01 -27.67
C TYR A 124 5.43 2.42 -27.06
N GLU A 125 4.72 1.53 -27.77
CA GLU A 125 3.54 0.82 -27.26
C GLU A 125 3.91 -0.39 -26.39
N ARG A 126 5.06 -1.00 -26.63
CA ARG A 126 5.57 -2.15 -25.85
C ARG A 126 6.09 -1.75 -24.46
N GLY A 127 6.64 -0.53 -24.33
CA GLY A 127 7.24 -0.05 -23.08
C GLY A 127 6.34 -0.17 -21.84
N PRO A 128 5.11 0.32 -21.85
CA PRO A 128 4.16 0.17 -20.74
C PRO A 128 3.85 -1.29 -20.42
N GLN A 129 3.67 -2.14 -21.44
CA GLN A 129 3.34 -3.56 -21.27
C GLN A 129 4.51 -4.35 -20.69
N ARG A 130 5.73 -4.05 -21.14
CA ARG A 130 6.97 -4.58 -20.57
C ARG A 130 7.11 -4.22 -19.09
N SER A 131 6.89 -2.95 -18.74
CA SER A 131 6.94 -2.49 -17.35
C SER A 131 5.89 -3.17 -16.49
N ALA A 132 4.68 -3.33 -17.00
CA ALA A 132 3.59 -4.02 -16.30
C ALA A 132 3.91 -5.50 -16.09
N ALA A 133 4.43 -6.20 -17.10
CA ALA A 133 4.83 -7.61 -16.99
C ALA A 133 5.94 -7.80 -15.97
N TYR A 134 6.97 -6.94 -15.98
CA TYR A 134 8.06 -6.97 -15.02
C TYR A 134 7.56 -6.73 -13.59
N SER A 135 6.71 -5.71 -13.40
CA SER A 135 6.11 -5.40 -12.11
C SER A 135 5.26 -6.55 -11.56
N ALA A 136 4.42 -7.16 -12.41
CA ALA A 136 3.57 -8.27 -12.01
C ALA A 136 4.37 -9.54 -11.64
N VAL A 137 5.44 -9.86 -12.38
CA VAL A 137 6.33 -10.98 -12.03
C VAL A 137 7.07 -10.73 -10.72
N ASN A 138 7.53 -9.50 -10.48
CA ASN A 138 8.16 -9.15 -9.21
C ASN A 138 7.17 -9.24 -8.04
N GLU A 139 5.94 -8.75 -8.20
CA GLU A 139 4.89 -8.86 -7.18
C GLU A 139 4.56 -10.33 -6.87
N ALA A 140 4.47 -11.18 -7.89
CA ALA A 140 4.27 -12.61 -7.70
C ALA A 140 5.42 -13.25 -6.89
N TRP A 141 6.68 -12.86 -7.14
CA TRP A 141 7.82 -13.30 -6.35
C TRP A 141 7.75 -12.81 -4.90
N TYR A 142 7.37 -11.56 -4.66
CA TYR A 142 7.20 -11.03 -3.32
C TYR A 142 6.09 -11.73 -2.56
N THR A 143 4.95 -11.95 -3.20
CA THR A 143 3.80 -12.64 -2.60
C THR A 143 4.17 -14.08 -2.24
N LEU A 144 4.81 -14.81 -3.15
CA LEU A 144 5.19 -16.19 -2.92
C LEU A 144 6.25 -16.32 -1.80
N ARG A 145 7.18 -15.38 -1.70
CA ARG A 145 8.22 -15.39 -0.65
C ARG A 145 7.69 -14.90 0.69
N SER A 146 6.77 -13.94 0.72
CA SER A 146 6.16 -13.46 1.96
C SER A 146 5.32 -14.54 2.66
N ALA A 147 4.73 -15.45 1.88
CA ALA A 147 4.01 -16.61 2.41
C ALA A 147 4.93 -17.64 3.10
N HIS A 148 6.25 -17.56 2.91
CA HIS A 148 7.24 -18.53 3.41
C HIS A 148 8.26 -17.86 4.36
N THR A 149 7.79 -17.07 5.33
CA THR A 149 8.61 -16.20 6.18
C THR A 149 9.58 -16.89 7.15
N ALA A 150 9.55 -18.20 7.29
CA ALA A 150 10.42 -18.88 8.28
C ALA A 150 11.34 -19.97 7.71
N ASN A 151 11.07 -20.52 6.53
CA ASN A 151 11.88 -21.58 5.96
C ASN A 151 11.93 -21.47 4.44
N GLU A 152 13.11 -21.32 3.88
CA GLU A 152 13.38 -21.12 2.45
C GLU A 152 12.94 -22.27 1.53
N ARG A 153 12.46 -23.38 2.08
CA ARG A 153 12.04 -24.57 1.32
C ARG A 153 10.53 -24.66 1.22
N PRO A 154 9.97 -24.79 0.01
CA PRO A 154 8.55 -25.01 -0.17
C PRO A 154 8.15 -26.38 0.41
N HIS A 155 7.44 -26.39 1.54
CA HIS A 155 7.10 -27.60 2.29
C HIS A 155 5.99 -28.42 1.64
N THR A 156 5.11 -27.79 0.84
CA THR A 156 3.98 -28.48 0.21
C THR A 156 4.20 -28.69 -1.28
N ALA A 157 3.61 -29.77 -1.83
CA ALA A 157 3.64 -30.04 -3.26
C ALA A 157 3.06 -28.87 -4.07
N ALA A 158 1.97 -28.25 -3.59
CA ALA A 158 1.34 -27.08 -4.20
C ALA A 158 2.29 -25.87 -4.25
N SER A 159 3.03 -25.60 -3.17
CA SER A 159 4.01 -24.52 -3.14
C SER A 159 5.15 -24.76 -4.13
N ARG A 160 5.66 -25.99 -4.22
CA ARG A 160 6.68 -26.36 -5.22
C ARG A 160 6.21 -26.15 -6.65
N GLN A 161 4.95 -26.49 -6.93
CA GLN A 161 4.33 -26.27 -8.23
C GLN A 161 4.23 -24.76 -8.57
N LEU A 162 3.81 -23.92 -7.62
CA LEU A 162 3.74 -22.47 -7.80
C LEU A 162 5.12 -21.87 -8.07
N HIS A 163 6.15 -22.30 -7.31
CA HIS A 163 7.53 -21.87 -7.54
C HIS A 163 8.03 -22.26 -8.94
N SER A 164 7.76 -23.50 -9.39
CA SER A 164 8.18 -23.94 -10.71
C SER A 164 7.47 -23.18 -11.83
N ARG A 165 6.18 -22.87 -11.63
CA ARG A 165 5.37 -22.09 -12.58
C ARG A 165 5.91 -20.65 -12.69
N LEU A 166 6.18 -20.00 -11.57
CA LEU A 166 6.75 -18.64 -11.54
C LEU A 166 8.16 -18.57 -12.13
N ARG A 167 9.02 -19.59 -11.90
CA ARG A 167 10.35 -19.67 -12.53
C ARG A 167 10.26 -19.77 -14.06
N ARG A 168 9.32 -20.56 -14.58
CA ARG A 168 9.09 -20.66 -16.03
C ARG A 168 8.63 -19.32 -16.60
N LEU A 169 7.72 -18.65 -15.91
CA LEU A 169 7.21 -17.35 -16.30
C LEU A 169 8.33 -16.28 -16.32
N HIS A 170 9.14 -16.25 -15.27
CA HIS A 170 10.30 -15.36 -15.19
C HIS A 170 11.28 -15.59 -16.34
N ARG A 171 11.56 -16.86 -16.69
CA ARG A 171 12.41 -17.21 -17.84
C ARG A 171 11.81 -16.72 -19.15
N ARG A 172 10.50 -16.88 -19.38
CA ARG A 172 9.80 -16.37 -20.57
C ARG A 172 9.97 -14.84 -20.70
N LEU A 173 9.72 -14.13 -19.61
CA LEU A 173 9.90 -12.68 -19.57
C LEU A 173 11.34 -12.27 -19.90
N VAL A 174 12.33 -12.93 -19.32
CA VAL A 174 13.77 -12.64 -19.60
C VAL A 174 14.11 -12.89 -21.06
N LEU A 175 13.66 -14.01 -21.64
CA LEU A 175 13.88 -14.31 -23.05
C LEU A 175 13.23 -13.26 -23.96
N GLY A 176 12.01 -12.83 -23.65
CA GLY A 176 11.34 -11.72 -24.35
C GLY A 176 12.11 -10.40 -24.26
N LEU A 177 12.67 -10.08 -23.10
CA LEU A 177 13.50 -8.90 -22.92
C LEU A 177 14.84 -8.96 -23.69
N GLN A 178 15.41 -10.15 -23.80
CA GLN A 178 16.65 -10.35 -24.57
C GLN A 178 16.43 -10.29 -26.08
N SER A 179 15.27 -10.74 -26.58
CA SER A 179 14.92 -10.66 -28.00
C SER A 179 14.67 -9.22 -28.49
N GLU A 180 14.29 -8.33 -27.59
CA GLU A 180 14.25 -6.91 -27.86
C GLU A 180 15.68 -6.35 -27.91
N SER A 181 16.48 -6.70 -28.90
CA SER A 181 17.87 -6.29 -29.15
C SER A 181 18.24 -4.96 -28.49
N PHE A 182 18.68 -5.00 -27.23
CA PHE A 182 19.40 -3.87 -26.66
C PHE A 182 20.77 -3.81 -27.32
N PRO A 183 21.18 -2.67 -27.88
CA PRO A 183 22.54 -2.52 -28.39
C PRO A 183 23.54 -2.92 -27.29
N ALA A 184 24.61 -3.58 -27.66
CA ALA A 184 25.58 -4.27 -26.78
C ALA A 184 26.11 -3.47 -25.58
N GLN A 185 25.87 -2.17 -25.55
CA GLN A 185 26.30 -1.24 -24.52
C GLN A 185 25.65 -1.47 -23.12
N ASN A 186 24.58 -2.24 -23.04
CA ASN A 186 23.82 -2.47 -21.79
C ASN A 186 23.88 -3.92 -21.27
N GLN A 187 24.87 -4.72 -21.63
CA GLN A 187 25.04 -6.10 -21.13
C GLN A 187 25.16 -6.15 -19.58
N ALA A 188 25.74 -5.11 -18.95
CA ALA A 188 25.79 -5.00 -17.50
C ALA A 188 24.39 -4.87 -16.86
N THR A 189 23.45 -4.23 -17.55
CA THR A 189 22.05 -4.06 -17.07
C THR A 189 21.24 -5.35 -17.28
N GLY A 190 21.52 -6.13 -18.33
CA GLY A 190 20.85 -7.39 -18.64
C GLY A 190 21.00 -8.45 -17.52
N SER A 191 22.15 -8.49 -16.85
CA SER A 191 22.40 -9.43 -15.75
C SER A 191 21.51 -9.20 -14.54
N HIS A 192 20.99 -7.99 -14.34
CA HIS A 192 20.11 -7.66 -13.22
C HIS A 192 18.71 -8.27 -13.37
N PHE A 193 18.21 -8.43 -14.60
CA PHE A 193 16.92 -9.05 -14.87
C PHE A 193 16.93 -10.57 -14.69
N LEU A 194 18.11 -11.20 -14.76
CA LEU A 194 18.27 -12.64 -14.56
C LEU A 194 18.19 -13.06 -13.09
N ARG A 195 18.36 -12.11 -12.15
CA ARG A 195 18.30 -12.40 -10.72
C ARG A 195 16.86 -12.43 -10.25
N THR A 196 16.46 -13.55 -9.67
CA THR A 196 15.17 -13.62 -8.96
C THR A 196 15.18 -12.62 -7.80
N PRO A 197 14.09 -11.84 -7.61
CA PRO A 197 14.01 -10.88 -6.52
C PRO A 197 14.30 -11.53 -5.16
N LEU A 198 15.12 -10.89 -4.34
CA LEU A 198 15.58 -11.41 -3.03
C LEU A 198 14.50 -11.44 -1.94
N GLY A 199 13.26 -11.05 -2.26
CA GLY A 199 12.17 -10.90 -1.31
C GLY A 199 11.99 -9.45 -0.86
N ARG A 200 10.98 -9.22 -0.02
CA ARG A 200 10.64 -7.88 0.47
C ARG A 200 11.73 -7.39 1.45
N PRO A 201 12.28 -6.20 1.26
CA PRO A 201 13.26 -5.63 2.20
C PRO A 201 12.67 -5.53 3.62
N ARG A 202 13.52 -5.58 4.63
CA ARG A 202 13.09 -5.42 6.03
C ARG A 202 12.40 -4.06 6.22
N PRO A 203 11.28 -3.99 6.95
CA PRO A 203 10.55 -2.74 7.18
C PRO A 203 11.44 -1.61 7.73
N SER A 204 12.37 -1.94 8.63
CA SER A 204 13.34 -0.99 9.20
C SER A 204 14.25 -0.35 8.14
N TYR A 205 14.71 -1.14 7.18
CA TYR A 205 15.51 -0.65 6.06
C TYR A 205 14.69 0.29 5.16
N LEU A 206 13.44 -0.08 4.86
CA LEU A 206 12.54 0.75 4.05
C LEU A 206 12.26 2.09 4.72
N LEU A 207 11.96 2.09 6.01
CA LEU A 207 11.73 3.30 6.79
C LEU A 207 12.97 4.18 6.82
N ARG A 208 14.16 3.62 7.10
CA ARG A 208 15.41 4.39 7.12
C ARG A 208 15.71 5.03 5.76
N ARG A 209 15.46 4.32 4.67
CA ARG A 209 15.64 4.85 3.30
C ARG A 209 14.61 5.93 2.96
N ALA A 210 13.39 5.82 3.49
CA ALA A 210 12.32 6.79 3.27
C ALA A 210 12.56 8.13 3.99
N PHE A 211 13.44 8.17 5.01
CA PHE A 211 13.81 9.40 5.72
C PHE A 211 14.66 10.39 4.89
N HIS A 212 15.13 10.00 3.71
CA HIS A 212 15.88 10.90 2.85
C HIS A 212 14.95 11.96 2.23
N LYS A 213 15.30 13.25 2.37
CA LYS A 213 14.51 14.40 1.88
C LYS A 213 14.14 14.34 0.38
N GLY A 214 14.89 13.58 -0.43
CA GLY A 214 14.61 13.34 -1.86
C GLY A 214 13.81 12.07 -2.15
N SER A 215 13.43 11.28 -1.14
CA SER A 215 12.70 10.03 -1.35
C SER A 215 11.26 10.28 -1.81
N ARG A 216 10.72 9.40 -2.68
CA ARG A 216 9.31 9.48 -3.10
C ARG A 216 8.32 9.49 -1.94
N PRO A 217 8.46 8.62 -0.90
CA PRO A 217 7.58 8.67 0.28
C PRO A 217 7.59 10.01 0.97
N TRP A 218 8.76 10.62 1.16
CA TRP A 218 8.91 11.94 1.77
C TRP A 218 8.20 13.03 0.96
N LEU A 219 8.47 13.10 -0.34
CA LEU A 219 7.86 14.11 -1.23
C LEU A 219 6.34 13.98 -1.28
N THR A 220 5.82 12.74 -1.31
CA THR A 220 4.37 12.50 -1.30
C THR A 220 3.74 12.94 0.03
N ALA A 221 4.39 12.64 1.15
CA ALA A 221 3.92 13.05 2.48
C ALA A 221 3.93 14.57 2.65
N VAL A 222 4.97 15.26 2.16
CA VAL A 222 5.05 16.74 2.18
C VAL A 222 3.95 17.37 1.32
N ARG A 223 3.68 16.81 0.12
CA ARG A 223 2.57 17.28 -0.73
C ARG A 223 1.21 17.10 -0.03
N ALA A 224 0.99 15.96 0.60
CA ALA A 224 -0.23 15.70 1.35
C ALA A 224 -0.35 16.66 2.56
N LEU A 225 0.74 16.92 3.27
CA LEU A 225 0.79 17.88 4.37
C LEU A 225 0.39 19.29 3.91
N ILE A 226 0.97 19.78 2.81
CA ILE A 226 0.64 21.11 2.26
C ILE A 226 -0.84 21.16 1.86
N ALA A 227 -1.35 20.13 1.19
CA ALA A 227 -2.76 20.08 0.79
C ALA A 227 -3.71 20.13 1.99
N VAL A 228 -3.42 19.39 3.06
CA VAL A 228 -4.23 19.40 4.29
C VAL A 228 -4.13 20.72 5.01
N LEU A 229 -2.94 21.32 5.10
CA LEU A 229 -2.77 22.65 5.70
C LEU A 229 -3.59 23.72 4.96
N LEU A 230 -3.57 23.71 3.63
CA LEU A 230 -4.37 24.63 2.83
C LEU A 230 -5.87 24.41 3.03
N ALA A 231 -6.32 23.15 3.03
CA ALA A 231 -7.73 22.81 3.25
C ALA A 231 -8.20 23.20 4.66
N THR A 232 -7.43 22.93 5.69
CA THR A 232 -7.79 23.28 7.07
C THR A 232 -7.74 24.80 7.31
N SER A 233 -6.80 25.51 6.68
CA SER A 233 -6.73 26.97 6.75
C SER A 233 -7.94 27.62 6.07
N SER A 234 -8.37 27.13 4.91
CA SER A 234 -9.56 27.65 4.23
C SER A 234 -10.84 27.44 5.04
N MET A 235 -11.00 26.29 5.67
CA MET A 235 -12.11 26.03 6.59
C MET A 235 -12.11 27.00 7.79
N PHE A 236 -10.94 27.27 8.37
CA PHE A 236 -10.83 28.18 9.51
C PHE A 236 -11.17 29.63 9.12
N PHE A 237 -10.76 30.05 7.93
CA PHE A 237 -11.11 31.38 7.40
C PHE A 237 -12.62 31.49 7.12
N SER A 238 -13.24 30.50 6.51
CA SER A 238 -14.67 30.47 6.26
C SER A 238 -15.47 30.51 7.57
N TYR A 239 -15.05 29.76 8.58
CA TYR A 239 -15.71 29.75 9.87
C TYR A 239 -15.66 31.12 10.56
N ARG A 240 -14.53 31.82 10.49
CA ARG A 240 -14.32 33.16 11.06
C ARG A 240 -15.18 34.22 10.36
N THR A 241 -15.34 34.15 9.05
CA THR A 241 -16.18 35.10 8.29
C THR A 241 -17.66 34.92 8.60
N TYR A 242 -18.13 33.71 8.81
CA TYR A 242 -19.53 33.44 9.20
C TYR A 242 -19.84 33.92 10.63
N PHE A 243 -18.92 33.80 11.57
CA PHE A 243 -19.15 34.20 12.97
C PHE A 243 -18.93 35.70 13.23
N LEU A 244 -18.08 36.37 12.47
CA LEU A 244 -17.78 37.82 12.64
C LEU A 244 -18.56 38.71 11.69
N GLY A 245 -19.18 38.18 10.67
CA GLY A 245 -20.00 38.94 9.71
C GLY A 245 -21.51 38.95 10.01
N GLY A 246 -21.94 38.34 11.13
CA GLY A 246 -23.32 38.28 11.60
C GLY A 246 -23.63 39.11 12.83
N ALA A 247 -22.79 40.09 13.17
CA ALA A 247 -23.01 41.05 14.25
C ALA A 247 -23.39 42.42 13.72
#